data_83adbdf2db524cf8bba0669757b5bda7
#
_entry.id   83adbdf2db524cf8bba0669757b5bda7
#
_cell.length_a   1.000
_cell.length_b   1.000
_cell.length_c   1.000
_cell.angle_alpha   90.00
_cell.angle_beta   90.00
_cell.angle_gamma   90.00
#
_symmetry.space_group_name_H-M   'P 1'
#
loop_
_entity.id
_entity.type
_entity.pdbx_description
1 polymer ?
#
loop_
_entity_poly.entity_id
_entity_poly.type
_entity_poly.pdbx_seq_one_letter_code
_entity_poly.pdbx_strand_id
1 'polypeptide(L)'
;MASLSSKVKQYCADNGVASVDFQKDVLLQDDSNGQGPYIKTWNVSGVAQPTDDQLNAVDSAADLSERQNAAKATRRNAYGDWNSQLDMQYHDEKDGTTTWKDHVAKVKTDNPIPTE
;
A
#
# COMPACT_ATOMS: atom_id res chain seq x y z
N MET A 1 13.00 3.56 -3.10
CA MET A 1 13.37 3.08 -1.75
C MET A 1 12.16 3.16 -0.84
N ALA A 2 11.85 2.08 -0.14
CA ALA A 2 10.69 2.02 0.74
C ALA A 2 10.94 2.73 2.08
N SER A 3 9.88 3.18 2.73
CA SER A 3 9.95 3.72 4.08
C SER A 3 10.30 2.63 5.09
N LEU A 4 10.80 3.01 6.25
CA LEU A 4 11.11 2.04 7.31
C LEU A 4 9.85 1.26 7.73
N SER A 5 8.71 1.93 7.86
CA SER A 5 7.46 1.26 8.22
C SER A 5 7.06 0.20 7.20
N SER A 6 7.22 0.47 5.92
CA SER A 6 6.91 -0.50 4.85
C SER A 6 7.87 -1.70 4.88
N LYS A 7 9.16 -1.46 5.15
CA LYS A 7 10.15 -2.52 5.30
C LYS A 7 9.82 -3.42 6.50
N VAL A 8 9.44 -2.81 7.62
CA VAL A 8 9.03 -3.57 8.83
C VAL A 8 7.81 -4.40 8.55
N LYS A 9 6.80 -3.85 7.89
CA LYS A 9 5.60 -4.60 7.50
C LYS A 9 5.94 -5.79 6.61
N GLN A 10 6.80 -5.59 5.62
CA GLN A 10 7.21 -6.64 4.70
C GLN A 10 8.00 -7.74 5.42
N TYR A 11 8.93 -7.35 6.29
CA TYR A 11 9.71 -8.29 7.10
C TYR A 11 8.78 -9.14 7.97
N CYS A 12 7.83 -8.52 8.65
CA CYS A 12 6.87 -9.23 9.49
C CYS A 12 5.97 -10.16 8.66
N ALA A 13 5.50 -9.72 7.50
CA ALA A 13 4.67 -10.54 6.62
C ALA A 13 5.44 -11.78 6.15
N ASP A 14 6.72 -11.62 5.80
CA ASP A 14 7.58 -12.73 5.38
C ASP A 14 7.81 -13.74 6.51
N ASN A 15 7.64 -13.32 7.76
CA ASN A 15 7.78 -14.17 8.94
C ASN A 15 6.44 -14.59 9.55
N GLY A 16 5.35 -14.45 8.79
CA GLY A 16 4.03 -14.93 9.18
C GLY A 16 3.17 -13.97 9.97
N VAL A 17 3.60 -12.72 10.13
CA VAL A 17 2.83 -11.69 10.83
C VAL A 17 2.18 -10.75 9.81
N ALA A 18 0.88 -10.90 9.62
CA ALA A 18 0.15 -10.18 8.58
C ALA A 18 -0.14 -8.72 8.93
N SER A 19 -0.12 -8.37 10.21
CA SER A 19 -0.48 -7.03 10.67
C SER A 19 0.44 -6.60 11.81
N VAL A 20 0.91 -5.35 11.75
CA VAL A 20 1.79 -4.77 12.75
C VAL A 20 1.16 -3.48 13.28
N ASP A 21 1.06 -3.37 14.60
CA ASP A 21 0.58 -2.14 15.25
C ASP A 21 1.80 -1.26 15.60
N PHE A 22 1.93 -0.14 14.90
CA PHE A 22 3.05 0.80 15.10
C PHE A 22 2.93 1.67 16.35
N GLN A 23 1.91 1.44 17.16
CA GLN A 23 1.75 2.10 18.46
C GLN A 23 2.03 1.16 19.62
N LYS A 24 1.97 -0.14 19.41
CA LYS A 24 2.05 -1.16 20.45
C LYS A 24 3.13 -2.20 20.19
N ASP A 25 3.16 -2.77 18.98
CA ASP A 25 4.10 -3.86 18.65
C ASP A 25 5.46 -3.34 18.25
N VAL A 26 5.51 -2.27 17.48
CA VAL A 26 6.73 -1.66 16.97
C VAL A 26 6.63 -0.16 17.08
N LEU A 27 7.58 0.47 17.76
CA LEU A 27 7.68 1.93 17.80
C LEU A 27 8.85 2.37 16.94
N LEU A 28 8.56 3.24 15.98
CA LEU A 28 9.56 3.87 15.15
C LEU A 28 9.77 5.30 15.62
N GLN A 29 10.99 5.78 15.56
CA GLN A 29 11.32 7.14 15.97
C GLN A 29 12.35 7.76 15.05
N ASP A 30 12.20 9.05 14.79
CA ASP A 30 13.17 9.86 14.06
C ASP A 30 13.55 11.03 14.97
N ASP A 31 14.82 11.08 15.36
CA ASP A 31 15.32 12.11 16.28
C ASP A 31 15.65 13.42 15.58
N SER A 32 15.37 13.52 14.28
CA SER A 32 15.62 14.72 13.46
C SER A 32 17.10 15.13 13.44
N ASN A 33 18.01 14.14 13.51
CA ASN A 33 19.45 14.35 13.50
C ASN A 33 20.10 14.06 12.14
N GLY A 34 19.27 13.89 11.09
CA GLY A 34 19.74 13.57 9.73
C GLY A 34 20.02 12.10 9.47
N GLN A 35 19.85 11.22 10.46
CA GLN A 35 20.07 9.78 10.29
C GLN A 35 18.81 9.00 9.93
N GLY A 36 17.65 9.66 9.95
CA GLY A 36 16.39 9.07 9.57
C GLY A 36 15.74 8.25 10.69
N PRO A 37 14.61 7.59 10.40
CA PRO A 37 13.87 6.83 11.38
C PRO A 37 14.57 5.51 11.73
N TYR A 38 14.33 5.02 12.96
CA TYR A 38 14.85 3.75 13.46
C TYR A 38 13.79 3.06 14.31
N ILE A 39 14.02 1.77 14.59
CA ILE A 39 13.15 1.00 15.48
C ILE A 39 13.54 1.30 16.93
N LYS A 40 12.67 2.00 17.65
CA LYS A 40 12.89 2.32 19.06
C LYS A 40 12.52 1.17 19.98
N THR A 41 11.40 0.49 19.68
CA THR A 41 10.88 -0.61 20.49
C THR A 41 10.38 -1.73 19.57
N TRP A 42 10.67 -2.97 19.93
CA TRP A 42 10.23 -4.16 19.20
C TRP A 42 9.56 -5.14 20.16
N ASN A 43 8.26 -5.35 19.99
CA ASN A 43 7.45 -6.25 20.83
C ASN A 43 6.65 -7.23 19.99
N VAL A 44 7.13 -7.60 18.81
CA VAL A 44 6.44 -8.54 17.94
C VAL A 44 6.72 -9.96 18.45
N SER A 45 5.63 -10.66 18.79
CA SER A 45 5.71 -12.02 19.33
C SER A 45 6.16 -13.01 18.26
N GLY A 46 7.18 -13.83 18.59
CA GLY A 46 7.64 -14.89 17.71
C GLY A 46 8.50 -14.45 16.53
N VAL A 47 8.81 -13.16 16.42
CA VAL A 47 9.66 -12.62 15.36
C VAL A 47 10.74 -11.74 15.99
N ALA A 48 12.00 -12.02 15.68
CA ALA A 48 13.12 -11.22 16.17
C ALA A 48 13.19 -9.87 15.45
N GLN A 49 13.69 -8.84 16.15
CA GLN A 49 13.88 -7.53 15.55
C GLN A 49 14.84 -7.65 14.35
N PRO A 50 14.47 -7.09 13.19
CA PRO A 50 15.33 -7.18 12.01
C PRO A 50 16.58 -6.34 12.14
N THR A 51 17.66 -6.81 11.52
CA THR A 51 18.87 -6.02 11.35
C THR A 51 18.71 -5.09 10.15
N ASP A 52 19.63 -4.13 10.00
CA ASP A 52 19.62 -3.24 8.84
C ASP A 52 19.75 -4.03 7.54
N ASP A 53 20.57 -5.08 7.50
CA ASP A 53 20.72 -5.94 6.34
C ASP A 53 19.42 -6.66 5.99
N GLN A 54 18.69 -7.14 7.00
CA GLN A 54 17.39 -7.79 6.80
C GLN A 54 16.35 -6.81 6.27
N LEU A 55 16.33 -5.59 6.77
CA LEU A 55 15.44 -4.53 6.26
C LEU A 55 15.80 -4.15 4.82
N ASN A 56 17.08 -4.06 4.51
CA ASN A 56 17.52 -3.77 3.14
C ASN A 56 17.18 -4.90 2.18
N ALA A 57 17.19 -6.15 2.64
CA ALA A 57 16.84 -7.30 1.83
C ALA A 57 15.37 -7.29 1.38
N VAL A 58 14.47 -6.66 2.15
CA VAL A 58 13.04 -6.57 1.80
C VAL A 58 12.65 -5.22 1.17
N ASP A 59 13.62 -4.34 0.93
CA ASP A 59 13.35 -3.00 0.39
C ASP A 59 12.62 -3.05 -0.95
N SER A 60 13.06 -3.88 -1.88
CA SER A 60 12.44 -3.99 -3.20
C SER A 60 10.98 -4.42 -3.13
N ALA A 61 10.68 -5.43 -2.31
CA ALA A 61 9.32 -5.92 -2.13
C ALA A 61 8.45 -4.87 -1.42
N ALA A 62 8.99 -4.18 -0.42
CA ALA A 62 8.28 -3.13 0.29
C ALA A 62 8.02 -1.92 -0.63
N ASP A 63 8.99 -1.55 -1.44
CA ASP A 63 8.85 -0.48 -2.43
C ASP A 63 7.76 -0.81 -3.46
N LEU A 64 7.74 -2.05 -3.95
CA LEU A 64 6.70 -2.50 -4.87
C LEU A 64 5.31 -2.39 -4.22
N SER A 65 5.18 -2.83 -2.96
CA SER A 65 3.91 -2.74 -2.22
C SER A 65 3.46 -1.28 -2.07
N GLU A 66 4.36 -0.35 -1.77
CA GLU A 66 4.05 1.07 -1.68
C GLU A 66 3.53 1.60 -3.02
N ARG A 67 4.21 1.26 -4.13
CA ARG A 67 3.81 1.70 -5.46
C ARG A 67 2.47 1.09 -5.88
N GLN A 68 2.22 -0.17 -5.55
CA GLN A 68 0.94 -0.82 -5.80
C GLN A 68 -0.18 -0.14 -5.03
N ASN A 69 0.04 0.15 -3.75
CA ASN A 69 -0.94 0.83 -2.91
C ASN A 69 -1.23 2.25 -3.40
N ALA A 70 -0.19 2.97 -3.85
CA ALA A 70 -0.35 4.29 -4.43
C ALA A 70 -1.19 4.24 -5.71
N ALA A 71 -0.95 3.26 -6.59
CA ALA A 71 -1.73 3.08 -7.81
C ALA A 71 -3.19 2.75 -7.51
N LYS A 72 -3.44 1.91 -6.50
CA LYS A 72 -4.80 1.57 -6.07
C LYS A 72 -5.53 2.79 -5.51
N ALA A 73 -4.84 3.62 -4.72
CA ALA A 73 -5.42 4.86 -4.19
C ALA A 73 -5.75 5.84 -5.32
N THR A 74 -4.87 5.99 -6.30
CA THR A 74 -5.12 6.83 -7.47
C THR A 74 -6.33 6.33 -8.27
N ARG A 75 -6.43 5.02 -8.49
CA ARG A 75 -7.59 4.42 -9.14
C ARG A 75 -8.88 4.71 -8.38
N ARG A 76 -8.85 4.54 -7.06
CA ARG A 76 -10.03 4.78 -6.20
C ARG A 76 -10.52 6.21 -6.35
N ASN A 77 -9.61 7.19 -6.36
CA ASN A 77 -9.96 8.59 -6.55
C ASN A 77 -10.48 8.86 -7.97
N ALA A 78 -9.88 8.22 -8.98
CA ALA A 78 -10.26 8.42 -10.38
C ALA A 78 -11.61 7.78 -10.72
N TYR A 79 -11.99 6.68 -10.06
CA TYR A 79 -13.31 6.08 -10.26
C TYR A 79 -14.45 7.04 -9.86
N GLY A 80 -14.20 7.91 -8.90
CA GLY A 80 -15.21 8.77 -8.30
C GLY A 80 -15.98 8.06 -7.20
N ASP A 81 -17.02 8.71 -6.67
CA ASP A 81 -17.81 8.09 -5.63
C ASP A 81 -18.70 6.97 -6.20
N TRP A 82 -19.13 6.07 -5.31
CA TRP A 82 -19.92 4.92 -5.72
C TRP A 82 -21.34 5.31 -6.18
N ASN A 83 -21.87 6.44 -5.68
CA ASN A 83 -23.17 6.94 -6.13
C ASN A 83 -23.12 7.33 -7.59
N SER A 84 -22.08 8.04 -8.03
CA SER A 84 -21.88 8.40 -9.42
C SER A 84 -21.69 7.16 -10.29
N GLN A 85 -20.95 6.15 -9.80
CA GLN A 85 -20.75 4.90 -10.53
C GLN A 85 -22.05 4.11 -10.68
N LEU A 86 -22.87 4.04 -9.63
CA LEU A 86 -24.20 3.40 -9.70
C LEU A 86 -25.10 4.10 -10.70
N ASP A 87 -25.04 5.42 -10.73
CA ASP A 87 -25.83 6.22 -11.69
C ASP A 87 -25.39 5.93 -13.12
N MET A 88 -24.08 5.82 -13.38
CA MET A 88 -23.57 5.39 -14.67
C MET A 88 -24.06 4.01 -15.07
N GLN A 89 -24.07 3.06 -14.13
CA GLN A 89 -24.58 1.70 -14.37
C GLN A 89 -26.08 1.73 -14.72
N TYR A 90 -26.85 2.52 -14.00
CA TYR A 90 -28.28 2.66 -14.24
C TYR A 90 -28.53 3.22 -15.66
N HIS A 91 -27.84 4.29 -16.03
CA HIS A 91 -27.98 4.89 -17.34
C HIS A 91 -27.53 3.94 -18.45
N ASP A 92 -26.45 3.19 -18.23
CA ASP A 92 -25.97 2.20 -19.20
C ASP A 92 -27.00 1.10 -19.44
N GLU A 93 -27.62 0.60 -18.37
CA GLU A 93 -28.64 -0.43 -18.47
C GLU A 93 -29.88 0.09 -19.20
N LYS A 94 -30.31 1.31 -18.85
CA LYS A 94 -31.47 1.94 -19.43
C LYS A 94 -31.29 2.28 -20.91
N ASP A 95 -30.13 2.83 -21.25
CA ASP A 95 -29.85 3.38 -22.58
C ASP A 95 -29.08 2.41 -23.50
N GLY A 96 -28.63 1.27 -22.95
CA GLY A 96 -27.85 0.29 -23.72
C GLY A 96 -26.43 0.76 -24.04
N THR A 97 -25.83 1.59 -23.18
CA THR A 97 -24.49 2.14 -23.35
C THR A 97 -23.46 1.42 -22.52
N THR A 98 -22.18 1.77 -22.65
CA THR A 98 -21.08 1.18 -21.91
C THR A 98 -20.24 2.23 -21.15
N THR A 99 -20.84 3.36 -20.81
CA THR A 99 -20.17 4.50 -20.18
C THR A 99 -19.41 4.09 -18.93
N TRP A 100 -20.02 3.31 -18.05
CA TRP A 100 -19.37 2.88 -16.79
C TRP A 100 -18.22 1.91 -17.06
N LYS A 101 -18.40 0.93 -17.92
CA LYS A 101 -17.35 -0.01 -18.31
C LYS A 101 -16.15 0.71 -18.92
N ASP A 102 -16.42 1.67 -19.79
CA ASP A 102 -15.39 2.47 -20.44
C ASP A 102 -14.64 3.33 -19.43
N HIS A 103 -15.36 3.93 -18.46
CA HIS A 103 -14.77 4.70 -17.39
C HIS A 103 -13.83 3.85 -16.53
N VAL A 104 -14.27 2.67 -16.11
CA VAL A 104 -13.45 1.75 -15.30
C VAL A 104 -12.22 1.30 -16.09
N ALA A 105 -12.38 0.94 -17.34
CA ALA A 105 -11.28 0.50 -18.20
C ALA A 105 -10.25 1.62 -18.39
N LYS A 106 -10.72 2.85 -18.60
CA LYS A 106 -9.83 4.01 -18.74
C LYS A 106 -9.03 4.28 -17.47
N VAL A 107 -9.67 4.23 -16.30
CA VAL A 107 -8.99 4.42 -15.02
C VAL A 107 -7.88 3.37 -14.83
N LYS A 108 -8.16 2.12 -15.15
CA LYS A 108 -7.17 1.04 -15.03
C LYS A 108 -6.01 1.20 -16.02
N THR A 109 -6.29 1.66 -17.22
CA THR A 109 -5.27 1.89 -18.25
C THR A 109 -4.39 3.08 -17.89
N ASP A 110 -5.00 4.17 -17.40
CA ASP A 110 -4.26 5.39 -17.02
C ASP A 110 -3.45 5.21 -15.73
N ASN A 111 -3.83 4.26 -14.89
CA ASN A 111 -3.21 4.04 -13.57
C ASN A 111 -2.86 2.55 -13.39
N PRO A 112 -1.89 2.03 -14.14
CA PRO A 112 -1.53 0.61 -14.04
C PRO A 112 -0.94 0.28 -12.67
N ILE A 113 -1.24 -0.94 -12.17
CA ILE A 113 -0.66 -1.42 -10.93
C ILE A 113 0.72 -2.00 -11.24
N PRO A 114 1.79 -1.50 -10.61
CA PRO A 114 3.14 -2.03 -10.84
C PRO A 114 3.25 -3.51 -10.46
N THR A 115 4.03 -4.26 -11.21
CA THR A 115 4.33 -5.68 -10.93
C THR A 115 5.80 -5.90 -10.57
N GLU A 116 6.63 -4.88 -10.77
CA GLU A 116 8.06 -4.90 -10.44
C GLU A 116 8.54 -3.54 -9.96
#